data_090563008aab9a48f3f17a6a906a5760
#
_entry.id   090563008aab9a48f3f17a6a906a5760
#
_cell.length_a   1.000
_cell.length_b   1.000
_cell.length_c   1.000
_cell.angle_alpha   90.00
_cell.angle_beta   90.00
_cell.angle_gamma   90.00
#
_symmetry.space_group_name_H-M   'P 1'
#
loop_
_entity.id
_entity.type
_entity.pdbx_description
1 polymer ?
#
loop_
_entity_poly.entity_id
_entity_poly.type
_entity_poly.pdbx_seq_one_letter_code
_entity_poly.pdbx_strand_id
1 'polypeptide(L)'
;MTADARPAPSDDIAALAKGGRTNVFGFFLRLLARLPFLFIAGRLYGPEIVGRFALAVVVVELAALLATLGLRRGLAQALANTDRPHAHVVWDGMVVAFVVSMLASAVLFAFPQIMYANSEVTGLSGLLPVIVFAIAWSDVSLAALAYRGNVKATVTARAVIEPGAISIAAWGVYYIA
;
A
#
# COMPACT_ATOMS: atom_id res chain seq x y z
N MET A 1 31.29 -12.89 -32.48
CA MET A 1 30.77 -11.52 -32.36
C MET A 1 29.29 -11.56 -32.76
N THR A 2 28.41 -11.87 -31.83
CA THR A 2 26.96 -11.85 -32.07
C THR A 2 26.50 -10.44 -31.75
N ALA A 3 26.03 -9.73 -32.80
CA ALA A 3 25.46 -8.39 -32.67
C ALA A 3 24.22 -8.47 -31.76
N ASP A 4 24.32 -7.82 -30.62
CA ASP A 4 23.22 -7.61 -29.69
C ASP A 4 22.16 -6.75 -30.42
N ALA A 5 21.13 -7.41 -30.94
CA ALA A 5 20.03 -6.77 -31.65
C ALA A 5 19.22 -5.95 -30.63
N ARG A 6 19.50 -4.64 -30.54
CA ARG A 6 18.63 -3.71 -29.82
C ARG A 6 17.21 -3.86 -30.36
N PRO A 7 16.21 -4.08 -29.51
CA PRO A 7 14.82 -4.13 -29.97
C PRO A 7 14.47 -2.85 -30.72
N ALA A 8 13.65 -2.99 -31.75
CA ALA A 8 13.27 -1.84 -32.57
C ALA A 8 12.50 -0.82 -31.70
N PRO A 9 12.68 0.51 -31.93
CA PRO A 9 12.01 1.56 -31.13
C PRO A 9 10.48 1.42 -31.08
N SER A 10 9.86 0.77 -32.06
CA SER A 10 8.44 0.46 -32.12
C SER A 10 7.98 -0.51 -31.03
N ASP A 11 8.82 -1.48 -30.64
CA ASP A 11 8.49 -2.49 -29.64
C ASP A 11 8.53 -1.90 -28.23
N ASP A 12 9.46 -0.97 -27.98
CA ASP A 12 9.55 -0.24 -26.74
C ASP A 12 8.35 0.69 -26.53
N ILE A 13 7.90 1.37 -27.59
CA ILE A 13 6.71 2.24 -27.56
C ILE A 13 5.45 1.40 -27.32
N ALA A 14 5.34 0.25 -27.96
CA ALA A 14 4.21 -0.66 -27.74
C ALA A 14 4.19 -1.23 -26.32
N ALA A 15 5.34 -1.57 -25.75
CA ALA A 15 5.47 -2.04 -24.37
C ALA A 15 5.11 -0.93 -23.35
N LEU A 16 5.58 0.30 -23.59
CA LEU A 16 5.23 1.47 -22.77
C LEU A 16 3.73 1.80 -22.84
N ALA A 17 3.14 1.76 -24.03
CA ALA A 17 1.70 2.00 -24.20
C ALA A 17 0.86 0.93 -23.51
N LYS A 18 1.26 -0.35 -23.58
CA LYS A 18 0.63 -1.47 -22.88
C LYS A 18 0.75 -1.32 -21.36
N GLY A 19 1.91 -0.94 -20.84
CA GLY A 19 2.14 -0.66 -19.44
C GLY A 19 1.31 0.52 -18.94
N GLY A 20 1.23 1.61 -19.72
CA GLY A 20 0.41 2.78 -19.43
C GLY A 20 -1.09 2.45 -19.34
N ARG A 21 -1.62 1.72 -20.31
CA ARG A 21 -3.03 1.26 -20.27
C ARG A 21 -3.33 0.39 -19.06
N THR A 22 -2.45 -0.52 -18.70
CA THR A 22 -2.62 -1.39 -17.53
C THR A 22 -2.63 -0.58 -16.24
N ASN A 23 -1.77 0.43 -16.14
CA ASN A 23 -1.74 1.31 -14.97
C ASN A 23 -3.00 2.18 -14.86
N VAL A 24 -3.46 2.76 -15.96
CA VAL A 24 -4.70 3.55 -16.00
C VAL A 24 -5.91 2.67 -15.64
N PHE A 25 -6.01 1.49 -16.23
CA PHE A 25 -7.07 0.54 -15.90
C PHE A 25 -7.02 0.11 -14.43
N GLY A 26 -5.84 -0.20 -13.91
CA GLY A 26 -5.61 -0.53 -12.50
C GLY A 26 -6.01 0.61 -11.57
N PHE A 27 -5.75 1.86 -11.95
CA PHE A 27 -6.19 3.04 -11.20
C PHE A 27 -7.72 3.15 -11.15
N PHE A 28 -8.41 3.04 -12.29
CA PHE A 28 -9.87 3.06 -12.33
C PHE A 28 -10.49 1.89 -11.56
N LEU A 29 -9.93 0.69 -11.70
CA LEU A 29 -10.39 -0.48 -10.94
C LEU A 29 -10.26 -0.26 -9.43
N ARG A 30 -9.15 0.30 -8.98
CA ARG A 30 -8.92 0.65 -7.57
C ARG A 30 -9.91 1.71 -7.07
N LEU A 31 -10.21 2.71 -7.90
CA LEU A 31 -11.19 3.74 -7.57
C LEU A 31 -12.59 3.13 -7.43
N LEU A 32 -13.02 2.35 -8.41
CA LEU A 32 -14.33 1.66 -8.40
C LEU A 32 -14.44 0.69 -7.21
N ALA A 33 -13.37 -0.03 -6.87
CA ALA A 33 -13.35 -0.97 -5.76
C ALA A 33 -13.47 -0.30 -4.38
N ARG A 34 -13.17 1.01 -4.27
CA ARG A 34 -13.37 1.80 -3.04
C ARG A 34 -14.81 2.30 -2.87
N LEU A 35 -15.60 2.37 -3.95
CA LEU A 35 -16.97 2.87 -3.88
C LEU A 35 -17.88 2.05 -2.97
N PRO A 36 -17.87 0.68 -2.99
CA PRO A 36 -18.66 -0.12 -2.09
C PRO A 36 -18.40 0.20 -0.62
N PHE A 37 -17.13 0.35 -0.24
CA PHE A 37 -16.75 0.76 1.11
C PHE A 37 -17.36 2.11 1.49
N LEU A 38 -17.20 3.13 0.64
CA LEU A 38 -17.72 4.48 0.92
C LEU A 38 -19.26 4.48 1.04
N PHE A 39 -19.93 3.71 0.19
CA PHE A 39 -21.39 3.59 0.21
C PHE A 39 -21.87 2.87 1.47
N ILE A 40 -21.29 1.72 1.79
CA ILE A 40 -21.63 0.92 2.97
C ILE A 40 -21.32 1.73 4.24
N ALA A 41 -20.09 2.22 4.38
CA ALA A 41 -19.66 2.96 5.56
C ALA A 41 -20.43 4.27 5.74
N GLY A 42 -20.68 5.03 4.66
CA GLY A 42 -21.45 6.28 4.72
C GLY A 42 -22.91 6.06 5.15
N ARG A 43 -23.52 4.93 4.73
CA ARG A 43 -24.89 4.59 5.10
C ARG A 43 -25.02 4.02 6.52
N LEU A 44 -24.04 3.22 6.97
CA LEU A 44 -24.09 2.54 8.27
C LEU A 44 -23.60 3.40 9.42
N TYR A 45 -22.50 4.13 9.21
CA TYR A 45 -21.83 4.90 10.26
C TYR A 45 -22.04 6.41 10.12
N GLY A 46 -22.55 6.87 9.01
CA GLY A 46 -22.74 8.30 8.72
C GLY A 46 -21.51 9.01 8.16
N PRO A 47 -21.71 10.15 7.47
CA PRO A 47 -20.64 10.83 6.73
C PRO A 47 -19.57 11.43 7.65
N GLU A 48 -19.90 11.81 8.88
CA GLU A 48 -18.97 12.39 9.82
C GLU A 48 -17.92 11.39 10.28
N ILE A 49 -18.35 10.17 10.65
CA ILE A 49 -17.45 9.08 11.09
C ILE A 49 -16.55 8.64 9.92
N VAL A 50 -17.14 8.53 8.73
CA VAL A 50 -16.37 8.17 7.52
C VAL A 50 -15.34 9.25 7.18
N GLY A 51 -15.69 10.54 7.33
CA GLY A 51 -14.76 11.64 7.11
C GLY A 51 -13.58 11.64 8.10
N ARG A 52 -13.84 11.42 9.38
CA ARG A 52 -12.79 11.29 10.42
C ARG A 52 -11.87 10.10 10.14
N PHE A 53 -12.45 8.95 9.82
CA PHE A 53 -11.72 7.76 9.46
C PHE A 53 -10.84 7.99 8.22
N ALA A 54 -11.38 8.64 7.18
CA ALA A 54 -10.64 8.94 5.96
C ALA A 54 -9.41 9.83 6.23
N LEU A 55 -9.55 10.87 7.08
CA LEU A 55 -8.42 11.71 7.48
C LEU A 55 -7.36 10.91 8.25
N ALA A 56 -7.77 10.09 9.20
CA ALA A 56 -6.85 9.25 9.97
C ALA A 56 -6.11 8.26 9.07
N VAL A 57 -6.79 7.65 8.09
CA VAL A 57 -6.18 6.74 7.12
C VAL A 57 -5.16 7.46 6.24
N VAL A 58 -5.42 8.70 5.81
CA VAL A 58 -4.45 9.49 5.05
C VAL A 58 -3.16 9.70 5.85
N VAL A 59 -3.27 10.03 7.13
CA VAL A 59 -2.10 10.19 8.02
C VAL A 59 -1.32 8.87 8.15
N VAL A 60 -2.02 7.75 8.35
CA VAL A 60 -1.43 6.41 8.44
C VAL A 60 -0.75 6.03 7.12
N GLU A 61 -1.37 6.29 5.96
CA GLU A 61 -0.78 6.04 4.64
C GLU A 61 0.48 6.90 4.42
N LEU A 62 0.46 8.17 4.83
CA LEU A 62 1.65 9.04 4.77
C LEU A 62 2.77 8.53 5.68
N ALA A 63 2.45 8.12 6.89
CA ALA A 63 3.42 7.53 7.81
C ALA A 63 4.04 6.25 7.24
N ALA A 64 3.23 5.37 6.64
CA ALA A 64 3.71 4.17 5.97
C ALA A 64 4.57 4.49 4.74
N LEU A 65 4.20 5.51 3.96
CA LEU A 65 4.99 5.98 2.83
C LEU A 65 6.36 6.49 3.28
N LEU A 66 6.41 7.26 4.37
CA LEU A 66 7.66 7.72 4.99
C LEU A 66 8.46 6.55 5.55
N ALA A 67 7.83 5.58 6.19
CA ALA A 67 8.49 4.39 6.73
C ALA A 67 9.14 3.53 5.64
N THR A 68 8.56 3.48 4.46
CA THR A 68 9.14 2.76 3.33
C THR A 68 10.18 3.57 2.54
N LEU A 69 10.22 4.92 2.68
CA LEU A 69 11.24 5.88 2.20
C LEU A 69 11.95 5.45 0.91
N GLY A 70 11.17 5.20 -0.16
CA GLY A 70 11.78 4.79 -1.43
C GLY A 70 12.31 3.35 -1.47
N LEU A 71 12.12 2.54 -0.40
CA LEU A 71 12.49 1.12 -0.38
C LEU A 71 11.95 0.36 -1.59
N ARG A 72 10.80 0.76 -2.15
CA ARG A 72 10.27 0.18 -3.39
C ARG A 72 11.23 0.32 -4.56
N ARG A 73 11.86 1.49 -4.74
CA ARG A 73 12.83 1.73 -5.82
C ARG A 73 14.22 1.25 -5.42
N GLY A 74 14.62 1.53 -4.18
CA GLY A 74 15.89 1.10 -3.62
C GLY A 74 16.05 -0.41 -3.59
N LEU A 75 15.00 -1.16 -3.25
CA LEU A 75 15.01 -2.63 -3.25
C LEU A 75 15.19 -3.18 -4.68
N ALA A 76 14.49 -2.63 -5.67
CA ALA A 76 14.66 -3.04 -7.06
C ALA A 76 16.09 -2.78 -7.56
N GLN A 77 16.66 -1.61 -7.23
CA GLN A 77 18.03 -1.27 -7.58
C GLN A 77 19.05 -2.14 -6.84
N ALA A 78 18.83 -2.40 -5.55
CA ALA A 78 19.70 -3.28 -4.75
C ALA A 78 19.68 -4.71 -5.30
N LEU A 79 18.50 -5.23 -5.66
CA LEU A 79 18.35 -6.56 -6.26
C LEU A 79 19.00 -6.67 -7.64
N ALA A 80 19.03 -5.58 -8.41
CA ALA A 80 19.66 -5.56 -9.74
C ALA A 80 21.19 -5.50 -9.68
N ASN A 81 21.76 -4.90 -8.62
CA ASN A 81 23.19 -4.61 -8.52
C ASN A 81 23.92 -5.43 -7.42
N THR A 82 23.30 -6.49 -6.92
CA THR A 82 23.89 -7.28 -5.82
C THR A 82 24.37 -8.63 -6.28
N ASP A 83 25.54 -9.05 -5.76
CA ASP A 83 26.03 -10.44 -5.87
C ASP A 83 25.52 -11.33 -4.73
N ARG A 84 24.77 -10.75 -3.77
CA ARG A 84 24.19 -11.49 -2.64
C ARG A 84 22.92 -12.23 -3.06
N PRO A 85 22.56 -13.34 -2.38
CA PRO A 85 21.27 -13.99 -2.60
C PRO A 85 20.12 -12.99 -2.43
N HIS A 86 19.25 -12.89 -3.41
CA HIS A 86 18.12 -11.95 -3.42
C HIS A 86 17.23 -12.04 -2.17
N ALA A 87 17.13 -13.23 -1.57
CA ALA A 87 16.38 -13.44 -0.33
C ALA A 87 16.92 -12.60 0.83
N HIS A 88 18.25 -12.48 0.97
CA HIS A 88 18.86 -11.68 2.02
C HIS A 88 18.58 -10.18 1.83
N VAL A 89 18.67 -9.69 0.60
CA VAL A 89 18.39 -8.27 0.28
C VAL A 89 16.93 -7.93 0.55
N VAL A 90 16.00 -8.82 0.20
CA VAL A 90 14.58 -8.65 0.52
C VAL A 90 14.35 -8.66 2.02
N TRP A 91 15.01 -9.59 2.74
CA TRP A 91 14.90 -9.68 4.19
C TRP A 91 15.43 -8.42 4.89
N ASP A 92 16.60 -7.92 4.48
CA ASP A 92 17.16 -6.66 5.00
C ASP A 92 16.19 -5.49 4.78
N GLY A 93 15.60 -5.39 3.60
CA GLY A 93 14.57 -4.39 3.30
C GLY A 93 13.32 -4.53 4.17
N MET A 94 12.88 -5.76 4.45
CA MET A 94 11.74 -6.03 5.33
C MET A 94 12.04 -5.67 6.79
N VAL A 95 13.24 -5.96 7.29
CA VAL A 95 13.68 -5.58 8.63
C VAL A 95 13.73 -4.06 8.80
N VAL A 96 14.28 -3.34 7.82
CA VAL A 96 14.32 -1.87 7.83
C VAL A 96 12.89 -1.31 7.85
N ALA A 97 12.01 -1.80 6.96
CA ALA A 97 10.62 -1.36 6.92
C ALA A 97 9.90 -1.66 8.24
N PHE A 98 10.17 -2.81 8.86
CA PHE A 98 9.61 -3.18 10.17
C PHE A 98 10.02 -2.18 11.25
N VAL A 99 11.32 -1.93 11.41
CA VAL A 99 11.82 -1.02 12.46
C VAL A 99 11.28 0.40 12.28
N VAL A 100 11.35 0.94 11.04
CA VAL A 100 10.89 2.31 10.77
C VAL A 100 9.37 2.42 10.91
N SER A 101 8.59 1.43 10.48
CA SER A 101 7.14 1.43 10.65
C SER A 101 6.71 1.29 12.11
N MET A 102 7.44 0.53 12.93
CA MET A 102 7.21 0.45 14.36
C MET A 102 7.47 1.80 15.06
N LEU A 103 8.54 2.50 14.67
CA LEU A 103 8.81 3.85 15.18
C LEU A 103 7.71 4.83 14.76
N ALA A 104 7.32 4.82 13.49
CA ALA A 104 6.23 5.67 12.99
C ALA A 104 4.91 5.37 13.69
N SER A 105 4.58 4.10 13.89
CA SER A 105 3.41 3.66 14.65
C SER A 105 3.48 4.15 16.10
N ALA A 106 4.63 4.01 16.77
CA ALA A 106 4.83 4.49 18.15
C ALA A 106 4.63 6.00 18.27
N VAL A 107 5.11 6.79 17.29
CA VAL A 107 4.87 8.24 17.25
C VAL A 107 3.39 8.56 17.14
N LEU A 108 2.64 7.87 16.28
CA LEU A 108 1.19 8.07 16.14
C LEU A 108 0.41 7.62 17.38
N PHE A 109 0.89 6.61 18.11
CA PHE A 109 0.34 6.23 19.42
C PHE A 109 0.60 7.29 20.48
N ALA A 110 1.80 7.86 20.50
CA ALA A 110 2.17 8.90 21.47
C ALA A 110 1.46 10.23 21.19
N PHE A 111 1.16 10.51 19.93
CA PHE A 111 0.54 11.77 19.46
C PHE A 111 -0.72 11.52 18.63
N PRO A 112 -1.80 10.96 19.22
CA PRO A 112 -3.02 10.63 18.48
C PRO A 112 -3.71 11.86 17.85
N GLN A 113 -3.44 13.06 18.36
CA GLN A 113 -3.93 14.31 17.79
C GLN A 113 -3.45 14.58 16.35
N ILE A 114 -2.39 13.90 15.91
CA ILE A 114 -1.94 13.99 14.51
C ILE A 114 -2.98 13.34 13.57
N MET A 115 -3.65 12.28 14.03
CA MET A 115 -4.71 11.60 13.28
C MET A 115 -6.09 12.20 13.54
N TYR A 116 -6.34 12.66 14.77
CA TYR A 116 -7.64 13.12 15.28
C TYR A 116 -7.51 14.50 15.91
N ALA A 117 -7.40 15.55 15.07
CA ALA A 117 -7.06 16.91 15.50
C ALA A 117 -8.00 17.50 16.59
N ASN A 118 -9.27 17.08 16.68
CA ASN A 118 -10.25 17.62 17.63
C ASN A 118 -11.22 16.56 18.17
N SER A 119 -10.80 15.29 18.23
CA SER A 119 -11.68 14.19 18.62
C SER A 119 -11.02 13.31 19.67
N GLU A 120 -11.78 12.86 20.62
CA GLU A 120 -11.32 11.83 21.55
C GLU A 120 -11.09 10.52 20.80
N VAL A 121 -9.95 9.89 21.08
CA VAL A 121 -9.62 8.57 20.55
C VAL A 121 -10.30 7.53 21.42
N THR A 122 -11.37 6.92 20.92
CA THR A 122 -12.13 5.93 21.65
C THR A 122 -12.07 4.55 20.98
N GLY A 123 -11.93 3.51 21.79
CA GLY A 123 -12.04 2.12 21.34
C GLY A 123 -11.03 1.72 20.27
N LEU A 124 -11.51 1.06 19.22
CA LEU A 124 -10.71 0.49 18.14
C LEU A 124 -9.96 1.53 17.27
N SER A 125 -10.39 2.80 17.30
CA SER A 125 -9.70 3.86 16.55
C SER A 125 -8.27 4.09 17.06
N GLY A 126 -7.98 3.79 18.31
CA GLY A 126 -6.63 3.80 18.87
C GLY A 126 -5.68 2.77 18.27
N LEU A 127 -6.19 1.74 17.58
CA LEU A 127 -5.36 0.71 16.94
C LEU A 127 -4.95 1.06 15.49
N LEU A 128 -5.47 2.15 14.92
CA LEU A 128 -5.13 2.58 13.55
C LEU A 128 -3.62 2.72 13.29
N PRO A 129 -2.77 3.19 14.23
CA PRO A 129 -1.32 3.24 14.00
C PRO A 129 -0.69 1.89 13.68
N VAL A 130 -1.26 0.76 14.14
CA VAL A 130 -0.76 -0.59 13.81
C VAL A 130 -0.84 -0.87 12.30
N ILE A 131 -1.78 -0.23 11.60
CA ILE A 131 -1.95 -0.37 10.14
C ILE A 131 -0.73 0.16 9.38
N VAL A 132 0.02 1.11 9.94
CA VAL A 132 1.29 1.60 9.35
C VAL A 132 2.24 0.44 9.05
N PHE A 133 2.40 -0.45 10.03
CA PHE A 133 3.21 -1.65 9.86
C PHE A 133 2.67 -2.57 8.76
N ALA A 134 1.37 -2.85 8.77
CA ALA A 134 0.75 -3.73 7.77
C ALA A 134 0.91 -3.19 6.34
N ILE A 135 0.74 -1.87 6.14
CA ILE A 135 0.93 -1.20 4.86
C ILE A 135 2.41 -1.27 4.44
N ALA A 136 3.34 -0.90 5.33
CA ALA A 136 4.77 -0.89 5.02
C ALA A 136 5.27 -2.30 4.66
N TRP A 137 4.86 -3.31 5.42
CA TRP A 137 5.19 -4.72 5.16
C TRP A 137 4.65 -5.20 3.80
N SER A 138 3.38 -4.90 3.51
CA SER A 138 2.75 -5.20 2.23
C SER A 138 3.49 -4.52 1.07
N ASP A 139 3.88 -3.26 1.23
CA ASP A 139 4.56 -2.49 0.20
C ASP A 139 5.91 -3.08 -0.20
N VAL A 140 6.72 -3.48 0.78
CA VAL A 140 8.03 -4.11 0.53
C VAL A 140 7.85 -5.50 -0.10
N SER A 141 6.91 -6.29 0.40
CA SER A 141 6.59 -7.63 -0.13
C SER A 141 6.14 -7.55 -1.59
N LEU A 142 5.25 -6.62 -1.92
CA LEU A 142 4.76 -6.42 -3.28
C LEU A 142 5.85 -5.86 -4.21
N ALA A 143 6.78 -5.04 -3.70
CA ALA A 143 7.93 -4.57 -4.48
C ALA A 143 8.87 -5.73 -4.84
N ALA A 144 9.13 -6.65 -3.91
CA ALA A 144 9.92 -7.85 -4.17
C ALA A 144 9.25 -8.78 -5.21
N LEU A 145 7.93 -8.96 -5.13
CA LEU A 145 7.15 -9.73 -6.10
C LEU A 145 7.15 -9.08 -7.48
N ALA A 146 7.04 -7.76 -7.55
CA ALA A 146 7.07 -7.02 -8.81
C ALA A 146 8.44 -7.14 -9.51
N TYR A 147 9.54 -7.13 -8.74
CA TYR A 147 10.88 -7.37 -9.27
C TYR A 147 11.01 -8.75 -9.94
N ARG A 148 10.35 -9.78 -9.38
CA ARG A 148 10.29 -11.13 -9.97
C ARG A 148 9.36 -11.24 -11.20
N GLY A 149 8.86 -10.12 -11.72
CA GLY A 149 7.96 -10.07 -12.89
C GLY A 149 6.50 -10.36 -12.58
N ASN A 150 6.12 -10.59 -11.31
CA ASN A 150 4.73 -10.86 -10.93
C ASN A 150 3.94 -9.58 -10.63
N VAL A 151 3.85 -8.69 -11.63
CA VAL A 151 3.11 -7.42 -11.52
C VAL A 151 1.61 -7.65 -11.31
N LYS A 152 1.06 -8.77 -11.83
CA LYS A 152 -0.34 -9.13 -11.66
C LYS A 152 -0.72 -9.28 -10.18
N ALA A 153 0.14 -9.90 -9.37
CA ALA A 153 -0.10 -10.04 -7.94
C ALA A 153 -0.23 -8.69 -7.24
N THR A 154 0.63 -7.71 -7.58
CA THR A 154 0.58 -6.36 -7.02
C THR A 154 -0.71 -5.64 -7.38
N VAL A 155 -1.13 -5.73 -8.65
CA VAL A 155 -2.38 -5.10 -9.11
C VAL A 155 -3.59 -5.74 -8.42
N THR A 156 -3.65 -7.08 -8.38
CA THR A 156 -4.76 -7.80 -7.74
C THR A 156 -4.85 -7.50 -6.25
N ALA A 157 -3.72 -7.52 -5.52
CA ALA A 157 -3.69 -7.23 -4.09
C ALA A 157 -4.23 -5.82 -3.78
N ARG A 158 -3.76 -4.81 -4.50
CA ARG A 158 -4.12 -3.41 -4.23
C ARG A 158 -5.43 -2.95 -4.84
N ALA A 159 -5.83 -3.51 -5.98
CA ALA A 159 -7.03 -3.07 -6.66
C ALA A 159 -8.29 -3.86 -6.25
N VAL A 160 -8.13 -5.09 -5.76
CA VAL A 160 -9.25 -5.98 -5.46
C VAL A 160 -9.25 -6.43 -4.01
N ILE A 161 -8.13 -7.03 -3.53
CA ILE A 161 -8.11 -7.67 -2.21
C ILE A 161 -8.19 -6.62 -1.09
N GLU A 162 -7.37 -5.58 -1.15
CA GLU A 162 -7.33 -4.53 -0.12
C GLU A 162 -8.69 -3.80 0.01
N PRO A 163 -9.31 -3.22 -1.04
CA PRO A 163 -10.60 -2.56 -0.91
C PRO A 163 -11.74 -3.53 -0.58
N GLY A 164 -11.68 -4.76 -1.11
CA GLY A 164 -12.66 -5.79 -0.81
C GLY A 164 -12.64 -6.20 0.66
N ALA A 165 -11.46 -6.44 1.22
CA ALA A 165 -11.29 -6.77 2.64
C ALA A 165 -11.79 -5.66 3.55
N ILE A 166 -11.49 -4.39 3.25
CA ILE A 166 -11.97 -3.23 4.02
C ILE A 166 -13.50 -3.14 3.96
N SER A 167 -14.11 -3.37 2.79
CA SER A 167 -15.57 -3.34 2.63
C SER A 167 -16.25 -4.44 3.42
N ILE A 168 -15.71 -5.67 3.38
CA ILE A 168 -16.24 -6.82 4.14
C ILE A 168 -16.06 -6.58 5.64
N ALA A 169 -14.91 -6.05 6.07
CA ALA A 169 -14.65 -5.73 7.47
C ALA A 169 -15.62 -4.66 8.00
N ALA A 170 -15.85 -3.59 7.22
CA ALA A 170 -16.79 -2.53 7.59
C ALA A 170 -18.22 -3.07 7.76
N TRP A 171 -18.63 -3.97 6.88
CA TRP A 171 -19.94 -4.61 6.98
C TRP A 171 -19.99 -5.57 8.18
N GLY A 172 -18.97 -6.40 8.38
CA GLY A 172 -18.90 -7.36 9.48
C GLY A 172 -18.89 -6.70 10.86
N VAL A 173 -18.10 -5.65 11.05
CA VAL A 173 -18.02 -4.92 12.33
C VAL A 173 -19.36 -4.32 12.71
N TYR A 174 -20.13 -3.82 11.75
CA TYR A 174 -21.48 -3.26 12.02
C TYR A 174 -22.45 -4.28 12.60
N TYR A 175 -22.33 -5.58 12.27
CA TYR A 175 -23.22 -6.63 12.77
C TYR A 175 -22.70 -7.32 14.05
N ILE A 176 -21.43 -7.10 14.42
CA ILE A 176 -20.81 -7.73 15.59
C ILE A 176 -20.74 -6.74 16.78
N ALA A 177 -20.67 -5.43 16.51
CA ALA A 177 -20.62 -4.37 17.50
C ALA A 177 -22.02 -3.86 17.85
#